data_127222c89d834ba08bc1a2ac71a8853d
#
_entry.id   127222c89d834ba08bc1a2ac71a8853d
#
_cell.length_a   1.000
_cell.length_b   1.000
_cell.length_c   1.000
_cell.angle_alpha   90.00
_cell.angle_beta   90.00
_cell.angle_gamma   90.00
#
_symmetry.space_group_name_H-M   'P 1'
#
loop_
_entity.id
_entity.type
_entity.pdbx_description
1 polymer ?
#
loop_
_entity_poly.entity_id
_entity_poly.type
_entity_poly.pdbx_seq_one_letter_code
_entity_poly.pdbx_strand_id
1 'polypeptide(L)'
;MEYRPLGGSGVKVSHFCLGAMMFGTMGNTDHDECVRITHTALEAGINFIDTSDAYSSGESERILAKALKGRRDEVVLATKCFFPIERVGQFSRPATNVNLGGGSRRWIVRAVENSLQRLETDYIDVYQLHRRDWDTDLEESLAAMTDLQRAGKIRTIGTSATPAEWIVEAQRLAERRNLARVRSEQCIYSLLSRGSEVGVFPTCQRHGVGTMTYAPLAGGWLTGKYRRDEPLPANSRATGRLGRMGVWNAERPEVQRKYDVVEQLSALADEAGYSLTHMALAFAAEHPAVSAIIIGPKTLAQLEDNLAASALRLPTEVLDRIDAIVPPGTRIDPKESMIPIPWLEDPGQRRRPR
;
A
#
# COMPACT_ATOMS: atom_id res chain seq x y z
N MET A 1 6.06 -12.85 -15.73
CA MET A 1 5.26 -12.40 -14.55
C MET A 1 4.68 -13.63 -13.85
N GLU A 2 4.81 -13.72 -12.53
CA GLU A 2 4.20 -14.78 -11.72
C GLU A 2 2.81 -14.34 -11.24
N TYR A 3 1.86 -15.29 -11.11
CA TYR A 3 0.51 -15.02 -10.60
C TYR A 3 0.24 -15.83 -9.34
N ARG A 4 -0.31 -15.16 -8.32
CA ARG A 4 -0.58 -15.73 -7.01
C ARG A 4 -2.06 -15.54 -6.63
N PRO A 5 -2.63 -16.41 -5.80
CA PRO A 5 -3.98 -16.20 -5.30
C PRO A 5 -4.03 -14.98 -4.37
N LEU A 6 -5.09 -14.18 -4.50
CA LEU A 6 -5.40 -13.12 -3.54
C LEU A 6 -6.21 -13.72 -2.39
N GLY A 7 -5.52 -14.36 -1.46
CA GLY A 7 -6.15 -15.12 -0.37
C GLY A 7 -7.14 -16.15 -0.87
N GLY A 8 -8.22 -16.35 -0.13
CA GLY A 8 -9.31 -17.26 -0.50
C GLY A 8 -10.38 -16.64 -1.40
N SER A 9 -10.05 -15.60 -2.19
CA SER A 9 -11.00 -14.93 -3.09
C SER A 9 -11.26 -15.70 -4.40
N GLY A 10 -10.38 -16.63 -4.78
CA GLY A 10 -10.39 -17.28 -6.08
C GLY A 10 -9.74 -16.45 -7.21
N VAL A 11 -9.42 -15.19 -6.94
CA VAL A 11 -8.79 -14.27 -7.90
C VAL A 11 -7.28 -14.47 -7.92
N LYS A 12 -6.67 -14.54 -9.10
CA LYS A 12 -5.22 -14.58 -9.29
C LYS A 12 -4.71 -13.22 -9.72
N VAL A 13 -3.70 -12.72 -9.02
CA VAL A 13 -3.07 -11.43 -9.25
C VAL A 13 -1.59 -11.61 -9.58
N SER A 14 -1.04 -10.73 -10.40
CA SER A 14 0.41 -10.64 -10.61
C SER A 14 1.10 -10.30 -9.29
N HIS A 15 2.23 -10.93 -9.03
CA HIS A 15 3.00 -10.68 -7.79
C HIS A 15 3.62 -9.28 -7.71
N PHE A 16 3.64 -8.54 -8.83
CA PHE A 16 3.83 -7.10 -8.89
C PHE A 16 2.48 -6.44 -9.19
N CYS A 17 2.11 -5.45 -8.39
CA CYS A 17 0.91 -4.64 -8.53
C CYS A 17 1.32 -3.21 -8.92
N LEU A 18 0.68 -2.63 -9.93
CA LEU A 18 0.90 -1.23 -10.28
C LEU A 18 0.16 -0.32 -9.30
N GLY A 19 0.91 0.44 -8.50
CA GLY A 19 0.37 1.45 -7.60
C GLY A 19 0.29 2.82 -8.27
N ALA A 20 -0.91 3.37 -8.36
CA ALA A 20 -1.18 4.64 -9.03
C ALA A 20 -1.16 5.87 -8.09
N MET A 21 -0.59 5.77 -6.87
CA MET A 21 -0.52 6.90 -5.94
C MET A 21 0.23 8.11 -6.54
N MET A 22 1.21 7.84 -7.39
CA MET A 22 2.03 8.88 -8.02
C MET A 22 1.41 9.45 -9.31
N PHE A 23 0.20 9.08 -9.66
CA PHE A 23 -0.52 9.63 -10.82
C PHE A 23 -1.29 10.89 -10.42
N GLY A 24 -1.13 11.95 -11.23
CA GLY A 24 -1.72 13.26 -10.97
C GLY A 24 -0.86 14.13 -10.06
N THR A 25 -1.49 15.07 -9.37
CA THR A 25 -0.85 16.15 -8.59
C THR A 25 0.03 15.68 -7.43
N MET A 26 -0.05 14.42 -7.01
CA MET A 26 0.86 13.85 -6.01
C MET A 26 2.24 13.45 -6.57
N GLY A 27 2.36 13.33 -7.88
CA GLY A 27 3.61 12.86 -8.49
C GLY A 27 3.80 13.26 -9.94
N ASN A 28 3.20 12.53 -10.87
CA ASN A 28 3.29 12.75 -12.31
C ASN A 28 2.00 13.36 -12.83
N THR A 29 2.05 14.63 -13.26
CA THR A 29 0.91 15.38 -13.80
C THR A 29 0.71 15.20 -15.29
N ASP A 30 1.62 14.51 -15.98
CA ASP A 30 1.46 14.10 -17.38
C ASP A 30 0.55 12.85 -17.44
N HIS A 31 -0.72 13.08 -17.75
CA HIS A 31 -1.70 12.01 -17.85
C HIS A 31 -1.36 11.00 -18.95
N ASP A 32 -0.79 11.46 -20.05
CA ASP A 32 -0.45 10.58 -21.18
C ASP A 32 0.73 9.66 -20.81
N GLU A 33 1.71 10.17 -20.06
CA GLU A 33 2.77 9.33 -19.51
C GLU A 33 2.21 8.32 -18.49
N CYS A 34 1.29 8.72 -17.63
CA CYS A 34 0.64 7.80 -16.68
C CYS A 34 -0.15 6.69 -17.40
N VAL A 35 -0.82 7.02 -18.52
CA VAL A 35 -1.48 6.03 -19.38
C VAL A 35 -0.46 5.07 -20.00
N ARG A 36 0.65 5.60 -20.55
CA ARG A 36 1.75 4.76 -21.09
C ARG A 36 2.34 3.83 -20.02
N ILE A 37 2.59 4.33 -18.80
CA ILE A 37 3.05 3.52 -17.66
C ILE A 37 2.06 2.37 -17.41
N THR A 38 0.76 2.67 -17.41
CA THR A 38 -0.27 1.65 -17.19
C THR A 38 -0.27 0.59 -18.28
N HIS A 39 -0.25 1.01 -19.55
CA HIS A 39 -0.22 0.09 -20.70
C HIS A 39 1.03 -0.79 -20.70
N THR A 40 2.21 -0.21 -20.49
CA THR A 40 3.46 -0.98 -20.39
C THR A 40 3.44 -1.99 -19.26
N ALA A 41 2.83 -1.63 -18.11
CA ALA A 41 2.65 -2.56 -17.01
C ALA A 41 1.75 -3.75 -17.39
N LEU A 42 0.64 -3.50 -18.07
CA LEU A 42 -0.27 -4.54 -18.57
C LEU A 42 0.41 -5.44 -19.59
N GLU A 43 1.16 -4.86 -20.54
CA GLU A 43 1.94 -5.61 -21.56
C GLU A 43 3.03 -6.48 -20.94
N ALA A 44 3.61 -6.06 -19.82
CA ALA A 44 4.54 -6.86 -19.03
C ALA A 44 3.87 -7.97 -18.20
N GLY A 45 2.53 -8.08 -18.25
CA GLY A 45 1.74 -9.10 -17.56
C GLY A 45 1.29 -8.70 -16.15
N ILE A 46 1.40 -7.44 -15.75
CA ILE A 46 0.74 -6.96 -14.53
C ILE A 46 -0.77 -6.91 -14.80
N ASN A 47 -1.54 -7.67 -14.03
CA ASN A 47 -3.01 -7.64 -14.08
C ASN A 47 -3.63 -7.01 -12.83
N PHE A 48 -2.81 -6.49 -11.91
CA PHE A 48 -3.26 -5.94 -10.65
C PHE A 48 -2.88 -4.46 -10.52
N ILE A 49 -3.86 -3.60 -10.30
CA ILE A 49 -3.68 -2.15 -10.19
C ILE A 49 -4.31 -1.66 -8.89
N ASP A 50 -3.56 -0.86 -8.11
CA ASP A 50 -4.02 -0.27 -6.85
C ASP A 50 -4.05 1.25 -6.92
N THR A 51 -5.19 1.84 -6.58
CA THR A 51 -5.38 3.27 -6.43
C THR A 51 -6.14 3.61 -5.13
N SER A 52 -6.62 4.82 -5.00
CA SER A 52 -7.49 5.29 -3.92
C SER A 52 -8.26 6.53 -4.37
N ASP A 53 -9.46 6.68 -3.84
CA ASP A 53 -10.25 7.89 -3.97
C ASP A 53 -9.50 9.16 -3.52
N ALA A 54 -8.60 9.03 -2.54
CA ALA A 54 -7.82 10.12 -1.98
C ALA A 54 -6.56 10.51 -2.79
N TYR A 55 -6.10 9.66 -3.71
CA TYR A 55 -4.88 9.94 -4.47
C TYR A 55 -5.10 11.05 -5.47
N SER A 56 -4.31 12.12 -5.33
CA SER A 56 -4.48 13.36 -6.11
C SER A 56 -5.94 13.85 -6.10
N SER A 57 -6.67 13.63 -4.99
CA SER A 57 -8.09 13.98 -4.83
C SER A 57 -9.01 13.38 -5.91
N GLY A 58 -8.78 12.11 -6.23
CA GLY A 58 -9.54 11.36 -7.22
C GLY A 58 -9.02 11.49 -8.66
N GLU A 59 -7.97 12.29 -8.91
CA GLU A 59 -7.36 12.42 -10.24
C GLU A 59 -6.71 11.11 -10.68
N SER A 60 -6.07 10.37 -9.75
CA SER A 60 -5.50 9.06 -10.03
C SER A 60 -6.53 8.08 -10.60
N GLU A 61 -7.75 8.05 -10.05
CA GLU A 61 -8.85 7.22 -10.57
C GLU A 61 -9.28 7.66 -11.98
N ARG A 62 -9.36 8.99 -12.26
CA ARG A 62 -9.67 9.50 -13.61
C ARG A 62 -8.61 9.17 -14.66
N ILE A 63 -7.34 9.18 -14.27
CA ILE A 63 -6.23 8.77 -15.15
C ILE A 63 -6.35 7.29 -15.48
N LEU A 64 -6.63 6.45 -14.47
CA LEU A 64 -6.85 5.02 -14.68
C LEU A 64 -8.09 4.74 -15.54
N ALA A 65 -9.16 5.51 -15.42
CA ALA A 65 -10.33 5.39 -16.31
C ALA A 65 -9.92 5.54 -17.79
N LYS A 66 -9.08 6.54 -18.10
CA LYS A 66 -8.55 6.72 -19.48
C LYS A 66 -7.69 5.53 -19.92
N ALA A 67 -6.79 5.06 -19.03
CA ALA A 67 -5.87 3.97 -19.33
C ALA A 67 -6.58 2.63 -19.53
N LEU A 68 -7.67 2.40 -18.82
CA LEU A 68 -8.42 1.13 -18.82
C LEU A 68 -9.62 1.13 -19.78
N LYS A 69 -9.82 2.18 -20.54
CA LYS A 69 -10.91 2.24 -21.52
C LYS A 69 -10.77 1.11 -22.56
N GLY A 70 -11.77 0.23 -22.58
CA GLY A 70 -11.77 -0.97 -23.43
C GLY A 70 -10.90 -2.12 -22.94
N ARG A 71 -10.26 -1.98 -21.77
CA ARG A 71 -9.37 -2.98 -21.15
C ARG A 71 -9.74 -3.31 -19.70
N ARG A 72 -10.91 -2.85 -19.23
CA ARG A 72 -11.32 -2.98 -17.81
C ARG A 72 -11.30 -4.43 -17.32
N ASP A 73 -11.74 -5.37 -18.15
CA ASP A 73 -11.83 -6.79 -17.80
C ASP A 73 -10.48 -7.53 -17.81
N GLU A 74 -9.41 -6.88 -18.29
CA GLU A 74 -8.05 -7.44 -18.24
C GLU A 74 -7.41 -7.31 -16.85
N VAL A 75 -7.99 -6.49 -15.94
CA VAL A 75 -7.36 -6.09 -14.69
C VAL A 75 -8.20 -6.43 -13.47
N VAL A 76 -7.51 -6.75 -12.38
CA VAL A 76 -8.04 -6.71 -11.03
C VAL A 76 -7.76 -5.30 -10.50
N LEU A 77 -8.81 -4.49 -10.36
CA LEU A 77 -8.70 -3.09 -9.94
C LEU A 77 -9.04 -2.94 -8.47
N ALA A 78 -8.07 -2.44 -7.70
CA ALA A 78 -8.24 -2.10 -6.29
C ALA A 78 -8.32 -0.58 -6.10
N THR A 79 -9.31 -0.13 -5.31
CA THR A 79 -9.35 1.24 -4.79
C THR A 79 -9.79 1.24 -3.33
N LYS A 80 -9.77 2.42 -2.69
CA LYS A 80 -9.95 2.55 -1.25
C LYS A 80 -10.83 3.73 -0.92
N CYS A 81 -11.48 3.68 0.25
CA CYS A 81 -12.15 4.81 0.87
C CYS A 81 -11.71 4.98 2.33
N PHE A 82 -11.76 6.16 2.81
CA PHE A 82 -11.61 6.57 4.21
C PHE A 82 -11.40 8.09 4.30
N PHE A 83 -10.42 8.61 3.56
CA PHE A 83 -10.06 10.02 3.65
C PHE A 83 -11.10 10.92 3.00
N PRO A 84 -11.37 12.10 3.55
CA PRO A 84 -12.30 13.04 2.95
C PRO A 84 -11.74 13.63 1.65
N ILE A 85 -12.59 13.67 0.61
CA ILE A 85 -12.22 14.18 -0.72
C ILE A 85 -13.02 15.47 -0.94
N GLU A 86 -12.65 16.55 -0.29
CA GLU A 86 -13.39 17.82 -0.50
C GLU A 86 -12.68 18.79 -1.44
N ARG A 87 -11.35 18.78 -1.57
CA ARG A 87 -10.63 19.71 -2.46
C ARG A 87 -9.25 19.20 -2.87
N VAL A 88 -8.83 19.61 -4.05
CA VAL A 88 -7.48 19.41 -4.57
C VAL A 88 -6.43 19.94 -3.58
N GLY A 89 -5.51 19.09 -3.15
CA GLY A 89 -4.36 19.50 -2.35
C GLY A 89 -4.54 19.53 -0.82
N GLN A 90 -5.60 18.96 -0.25
CA GLN A 90 -5.87 19.04 1.19
C GLN A 90 -5.91 17.69 1.92
N PHE A 91 -4.80 16.96 1.95
CA PHE A 91 -4.66 15.78 2.81
C PHE A 91 -4.66 16.09 4.32
N SER A 92 -4.55 17.34 4.71
CA SER A 92 -4.32 17.76 6.10
C SER A 92 -5.28 18.83 6.62
N ARG A 93 -6.40 19.08 5.94
CA ARG A 93 -7.44 19.96 6.51
C ARG A 93 -8.63 19.12 6.92
N PRO A 94 -9.23 19.41 8.09
CA PRO A 94 -10.53 18.88 8.44
C PRO A 94 -11.50 19.19 7.29
N ALA A 95 -12.25 18.17 6.85
CA ALA A 95 -13.33 18.40 5.92
C ALA A 95 -14.31 19.41 6.54
N THR A 96 -14.85 20.33 5.75
CA THR A 96 -15.92 21.23 6.21
C THR A 96 -17.16 20.45 6.65
N ASN A 97 -17.32 19.23 6.12
CA ASN A 97 -18.33 18.29 6.54
C ASN A 97 -17.65 17.05 7.17
N VAL A 98 -17.77 16.94 8.49
CA VAL A 98 -17.18 15.85 9.28
C VAL A 98 -17.65 14.43 8.88
N ASN A 99 -18.74 14.32 8.15
CA ASN A 99 -19.29 13.03 7.67
C ASN A 99 -18.80 12.63 6.26
N LEU A 100 -17.80 13.34 5.71
CA LEU A 100 -17.17 13.02 4.43
C LEU A 100 -15.86 12.26 4.63
N GLY A 101 -15.89 11.18 5.40
CA GLY A 101 -14.74 10.35 5.69
C GLY A 101 -15.10 9.22 6.65
N GLY A 102 -14.10 8.39 6.98
CA GLY A 102 -14.22 7.30 7.93
C GLY A 102 -14.78 6.02 7.35
N GLY A 103 -15.18 5.12 8.26
CA GLY A 103 -15.69 3.78 7.96
C GLY A 103 -17.22 3.65 8.06
N SER A 104 -17.96 4.76 8.23
CA SER A 104 -19.41 4.70 8.34
C SER A 104 -20.10 4.23 7.05
N ARG A 105 -21.21 3.53 7.17
CA ARG A 105 -22.05 3.16 6.02
C ARG A 105 -22.37 4.35 5.13
N ARG A 106 -22.69 5.50 5.75
CA ARG A 106 -23.00 6.73 5.05
C ARG A 106 -21.88 7.16 4.10
N TRP A 107 -20.63 7.08 4.55
CA TRP A 107 -19.48 7.45 3.73
C TRP A 107 -19.10 6.36 2.74
N ILE A 108 -19.01 5.10 3.17
CA ILE A 108 -18.62 3.98 2.32
C ILE A 108 -19.48 3.90 1.06
N VAL A 109 -20.81 3.98 1.20
CA VAL A 109 -21.72 3.92 0.06
C VAL A 109 -21.52 5.10 -0.88
N ARG A 110 -21.36 6.31 -0.34
CA ARG A 110 -21.10 7.51 -1.17
C ARG A 110 -19.73 7.44 -1.85
N ALA A 111 -18.72 6.99 -1.15
CA ALA A 111 -17.35 6.91 -1.67
C ALA A 111 -17.24 5.93 -2.83
N VAL A 112 -17.89 4.75 -2.74
CA VAL A 112 -17.88 3.78 -3.84
C VAL A 112 -18.55 4.32 -5.09
N GLU A 113 -19.71 5.00 -4.96
CA GLU A 113 -20.39 5.62 -6.11
C GLU A 113 -19.49 6.67 -6.79
N ASN A 114 -18.84 7.51 -5.98
CA ASN A 114 -17.90 8.50 -6.49
C ASN A 114 -16.69 7.87 -7.20
N SER A 115 -16.18 6.75 -6.68
CA SER A 115 -15.07 6.01 -7.30
C SER A 115 -15.49 5.36 -8.61
N LEU A 116 -16.67 4.71 -8.66
CA LEU A 116 -17.23 4.13 -9.88
C LEU A 116 -17.38 5.18 -10.99
N GLN A 117 -17.88 6.39 -10.64
CA GLN A 117 -17.99 7.49 -11.58
C GLN A 117 -16.61 7.96 -12.10
N ARG A 118 -15.61 8.11 -11.21
CA ARG A 118 -14.27 8.57 -11.63
C ARG A 118 -13.52 7.54 -12.45
N LEU A 119 -13.73 6.25 -12.14
CA LEU A 119 -13.12 5.11 -12.83
C LEU A 119 -13.86 4.73 -14.11
N GLU A 120 -15.03 5.32 -14.36
CA GLU A 120 -15.90 5.02 -15.52
C GLU A 120 -16.18 3.51 -15.66
N THR A 121 -16.49 2.86 -14.52
CA THR A 121 -16.78 1.42 -14.42
C THR A 121 -17.98 1.19 -13.51
N ASP A 122 -18.65 0.07 -13.65
CA ASP A 122 -19.78 -0.35 -12.83
C ASP A 122 -19.41 -1.29 -11.68
N TYR A 123 -18.14 -1.74 -11.62
CA TYR A 123 -17.64 -2.58 -10.53
C TYR A 123 -16.17 -2.31 -10.19
N ILE A 124 -15.82 -2.60 -8.95
CA ILE A 124 -14.46 -2.60 -8.40
C ILE A 124 -14.12 -4.02 -7.93
N ASP A 125 -12.95 -4.54 -8.29
CA ASP A 125 -12.56 -5.91 -7.89
C ASP A 125 -12.22 -6.01 -6.41
N VAL A 126 -11.43 -5.06 -5.89
CA VAL A 126 -11.02 -5.04 -4.48
C VAL A 126 -11.30 -3.65 -3.91
N TYR A 127 -12.27 -3.55 -3.01
CA TYR A 127 -12.60 -2.31 -2.33
C TYR A 127 -12.12 -2.34 -0.88
N GLN A 128 -11.29 -1.35 -0.49
CA GLN A 128 -10.56 -1.41 0.76
C GLN A 128 -10.93 -0.26 1.70
N LEU A 129 -11.07 -0.57 2.99
CA LEU A 129 -10.94 0.46 4.02
C LEU A 129 -9.49 0.88 4.11
N HIS A 130 -9.19 2.15 3.76
CA HIS A 130 -7.82 2.66 3.67
C HIS A 130 -7.13 2.75 5.03
N ARG A 131 -7.92 2.88 6.10
CA ARG A 131 -7.47 2.91 7.50
C ARG A 131 -8.56 2.32 8.39
N ARG A 132 -8.14 1.87 9.57
CA ARG A 132 -9.07 1.59 10.64
C ARG A 132 -9.76 2.88 11.06
N ASP A 133 -11.09 2.82 11.21
CA ASP A 133 -11.87 3.85 11.86
C ASP A 133 -12.11 3.46 13.33
N TRP A 134 -11.67 4.31 14.24
CA TRP A 134 -11.78 4.06 15.67
C TRP A 134 -13.14 4.51 16.22
N ASP A 135 -13.85 5.34 15.48
CA ASP A 135 -15.14 5.92 15.87
C ASP A 135 -16.33 5.17 15.25
N THR A 136 -16.07 4.18 14.37
CA THR A 136 -17.11 3.36 13.72
C THR A 136 -16.96 1.90 14.11
N ASP A 137 -18.07 1.28 14.52
CA ASP A 137 -18.10 -0.17 14.74
C ASP A 137 -17.69 -0.91 13.47
N LEU A 138 -16.81 -1.88 13.61
CA LEU A 138 -16.34 -2.71 12.49
C LEU A 138 -17.49 -3.44 11.82
N GLU A 139 -18.52 -3.86 12.56
CA GLU A 139 -19.72 -4.50 12.03
C GLU A 139 -20.47 -3.59 11.06
N GLU A 140 -20.59 -2.28 11.37
CA GLU A 140 -21.24 -1.28 10.52
C GLU A 140 -20.50 -1.15 9.17
N SER A 141 -19.17 -1.05 9.22
CA SER A 141 -18.33 -0.97 8.00
C SER A 141 -18.43 -2.23 7.15
N LEU A 142 -18.33 -3.41 7.78
CA LEU A 142 -18.42 -4.70 7.06
C LEU A 142 -19.80 -4.95 6.49
N ALA A 143 -20.87 -4.55 7.19
CA ALA A 143 -22.24 -4.66 6.70
C ALA A 143 -22.45 -3.78 5.47
N ALA A 144 -21.96 -2.53 5.49
CA ALA A 144 -22.01 -1.64 4.35
C ALA A 144 -21.30 -2.23 3.12
N MET A 145 -20.07 -2.73 3.31
CA MET A 145 -19.31 -3.36 2.22
C MET A 145 -19.94 -4.66 1.73
N THR A 146 -20.55 -5.43 2.62
CA THR A 146 -21.29 -6.65 2.25
C THR A 146 -22.49 -6.33 1.33
N ASP A 147 -23.21 -5.28 1.63
CA ASP A 147 -24.35 -4.87 0.79
C ASP A 147 -23.87 -4.37 -0.58
N LEU A 148 -22.75 -3.66 -0.64
CA LEU A 148 -22.12 -3.26 -1.91
C LEU A 148 -21.64 -4.47 -2.73
N GLN A 149 -21.14 -5.52 -2.08
CA GLN A 149 -20.77 -6.76 -2.74
C GLN A 149 -22.01 -7.51 -3.27
N ARG A 150 -23.06 -7.60 -2.48
CA ARG A 150 -24.34 -8.19 -2.92
C ARG A 150 -24.97 -7.43 -4.08
N ALA A 151 -24.82 -6.11 -4.09
CA ALA A 151 -25.25 -5.24 -5.19
C ALA A 151 -24.37 -5.33 -6.44
N GLY A 152 -23.27 -6.09 -6.40
CA GLY A 152 -22.35 -6.26 -7.51
C GLY A 152 -21.40 -5.07 -7.77
N LYS A 153 -21.42 -4.04 -6.92
CA LYS A 153 -20.57 -2.84 -7.07
C LYS A 153 -19.11 -3.09 -6.69
N ILE A 154 -18.89 -4.03 -5.78
CA ILE A 154 -17.55 -4.50 -5.43
C ILE A 154 -17.52 -6.03 -5.49
N ARG A 155 -16.35 -6.62 -5.78
CA ARG A 155 -16.20 -8.08 -5.84
C ARG A 155 -15.59 -8.65 -4.56
N THR A 156 -14.63 -7.95 -3.97
CA THR A 156 -13.86 -8.41 -2.82
C THR A 156 -13.70 -7.28 -1.81
N ILE A 157 -13.89 -7.60 -0.52
CA ILE A 157 -13.63 -6.67 0.58
C ILE A 157 -12.16 -6.77 0.99
N GLY A 158 -11.50 -5.62 1.08
CA GLY A 158 -10.16 -5.48 1.59
C GLY A 158 -10.06 -4.48 2.74
N THR A 159 -8.91 -4.54 3.42
CA THR A 159 -8.50 -3.58 4.45
C THR A 159 -7.07 -3.12 4.19
N SER A 160 -6.66 -2.03 4.83
CA SER A 160 -5.30 -1.52 4.71
C SER A 160 -4.81 -1.00 6.06
N ALA A 161 -3.54 -1.31 6.34
CA ALA A 161 -2.86 -0.91 7.57
C ALA A 161 -3.61 -1.35 8.84
N THR A 162 -4.14 -2.57 8.80
CA THR A 162 -5.01 -3.12 9.83
C THR A 162 -4.20 -4.01 10.78
N PRO A 163 -4.31 -3.82 12.10
CA PRO A 163 -3.68 -4.70 13.08
C PRO A 163 -4.22 -6.13 13.01
N ALA A 164 -3.39 -7.10 13.36
CA ALA A 164 -3.72 -8.53 13.28
C ALA A 164 -4.98 -8.90 14.07
N GLU A 165 -5.16 -8.34 15.26
CA GLU A 165 -6.34 -8.56 16.10
C GLU A 165 -7.63 -8.10 15.44
N TRP A 166 -7.57 -7.01 14.68
CA TRP A 166 -8.74 -6.48 13.97
C TRP A 166 -9.10 -7.33 12.75
N ILE A 167 -8.11 -7.92 12.08
CA ILE A 167 -8.35 -8.89 11.00
C ILE A 167 -9.10 -10.10 11.57
N VAL A 168 -8.68 -10.62 12.74
CA VAL A 168 -9.37 -11.73 13.41
C VAL A 168 -10.78 -11.34 13.77
N GLU A 169 -10.99 -10.16 14.35
CA GLU A 169 -12.31 -9.64 14.70
C GLU A 169 -13.22 -9.53 13.47
N ALA A 170 -12.71 -8.98 12.35
CA ALA A 170 -13.45 -8.88 11.10
C ALA A 170 -13.93 -10.25 10.59
N GLN A 171 -13.06 -11.26 10.63
CA GLN A 171 -13.42 -12.63 10.21
C GLN A 171 -14.48 -13.25 11.14
N ARG A 172 -14.37 -13.03 12.46
CA ARG A 172 -15.36 -13.51 13.43
C ARG A 172 -16.71 -12.83 13.29
N LEU A 173 -16.73 -11.52 13.06
CA LEU A 173 -17.96 -10.78 12.79
C LEU A 173 -18.61 -11.28 11.49
N ALA A 174 -17.83 -11.45 10.41
CA ALA A 174 -18.33 -11.97 9.15
C ALA A 174 -19.02 -13.34 9.32
N GLU A 175 -18.40 -14.26 10.09
CA GLU A 175 -18.97 -15.58 10.38
C GLU A 175 -20.27 -15.48 11.20
N ARG A 176 -20.23 -14.70 12.29
CA ARG A 176 -21.38 -14.61 13.24
C ARG A 176 -22.58 -13.86 12.68
N ARG A 177 -22.37 -12.88 11.80
CA ARG A 177 -23.39 -12.00 11.24
C ARG A 177 -23.75 -12.32 9.80
N ASN A 178 -23.20 -13.40 9.23
CA ASN A 178 -23.38 -13.76 7.82
C ASN A 178 -23.02 -12.61 6.87
N LEU A 179 -21.90 -11.93 7.17
CA LEU A 179 -21.34 -10.88 6.34
C LEU A 179 -20.23 -11.43 5.44
N ALA A 180 -19.88 -10.67 4.41
CA ALA A 180 -18.75 -11.02 3.54
C ALA A 180 -17.42 -10.93 4.33
N ARG A 181 -16.53 -11.89 4.08
CA ARG A 181 -15.22 -11.93 4.69
C ARG A 181 -14.26 -10.92 4.07
N VAL A 182 -13.39 -10.35 4.87
CA VAL A 182 -12.19 -9.65 4.36
C VAL A 182 -11.30 -10.67 3.65
N ARG A 183 -10.89 -10.37 2.42
CA ARG A 183 -10.09 -11.25 1.57
C ARG A 183 -8.71 -10.70 1.21
N SER A 184 -8.48 -9.41 1.44
CA SER A 184 -7.15 -8.81 1.26
C SER A 184 -6.82 -7.84 2.39
N GLU A 185 -5.55 -7.79 2.76
CA GLU A 185 -4.97 -6.78 3.64
C GLU A 185 -3.81 -6.10 2.92
N GLN A 186 -3.80 -4.76 2.91
CA GLN A 186 -2.72 -3.98 2.36
C GLN A 186 -1.85 -3.42 3.49
N CYS A 187 -0.66 -3.98 3.72
CA CYS A 187 0.23 -3.62 4.82
C CYS A 187 1.59 -3.12 4.34
N ILE A 188 2.32 -2.41 5.22
CA ILE A 188 3.69 -2.00 4.93
C ILE A 188 4.63 -3.20 5.00
N TYR A 189 5.52 -3.34 4.00
CA TYR A 189 6.61 -4.31 4.03
C TYR A 189 7.77 -3.91 3.14
N SER A 190 8.96 -3.97 3.69
CA SER A 190 10.24 -3.70 3.00
C SER A 190 11.40 -4.20 3.85
N LEU A 191 12.62 -4.16 3.32
CA LEU A 191 13.86 -4.40 4.08
C LEU A 191 14.00 -3.53 5.34
N LEU A 192 13.40 -2.33 5.38
CA LEU A 192 13.43 -1.44 6.55
C LEU A 192 12.21 -1.56 7.46
N SER A 193 11.17 -2.27 7.03
CA SER A 193 9.91 -2.39 7.77
C SER A 193 9.37 -3.81 7.69
N ARG A 194 9.84 -4.70 8.55
CA ARG A 194 9.51 -6.13 8.61
C ARG A 194 8.46 -6.46 9.67
N GLY A 195 7.90 -5.47 10.33
CA GLY A 195 6.96 -5.68 11.45
C GLY A 195 5.71 -6.48 11.12
N SER A 196 5.30 -6.57 9.85
CA SER A 196 4.15 -7.37 9.42
C SER A 196 4.38 -8.87 9.57
N GLU A 197 5.64 -9.32 9.62
CA GLU A 197 6.02 -10.73 9.86
C GLU A 197 5.59 -11.23 11.24
N VAL A 198 5.52 -10.34 12.25
CA VAL A 198 5.21 -10.71 13.64
C VAL A 198 3.76 -11.14 13.83
N GLY A 199 2.81 -10.45 13.18
CA GLY A 199 1.39 -10.69 13.44
C GLY A 199 0.50 -10.67 12.21
N VAL A 200 0.65 -9.67 11.33
CA VAL A 200 -0.25 -9.50 10.17
C VAL A 200 -0.12 -10.67 9.20
N PHE A 201 1.08 -11.03 8.80
CA PHE A 201 1.30 -12.13 7.84
C PHE A 201 0.79 -13.48 8.35
N PRO A 202 1.17 -13.98 9.55
CA PRO A 202 0.67 -15.27 10.02
C PRO A 202 -0.85 -15.25 10.24
N THR A 203 -1.43 -14.11 10.62
CA THR A 203 -2.89 -13.97 10.74
C THR A 203 -3.56 -14.05 9.38
N CYS A 204 -3.05 -13.33 8.37
CA CYS A 204 -3.59 -13.36 7.01
C CYS A 204 -3.53 -14.78 6.43
N GLN A 205 -2.41 -15.48 6.56
CA GLN A 205 -2.27 -16.87 6.10
C GLN A 205 -3.28 -17.80 6.76
N ARG A 206 -3.43 -17.72 8.09
CA ARG A 206 -4.38 -18.53 8.86
C ARG A 206 -5.83 -18.32 8.44
N HIS A 207 -6.20 -17.10 8.09
CA HIS A 207 -7.58 -16.73 7.77
C HIS A 207 -7.88 -16.68 6.26
N GLY A 208 -6.94 -17.04 5.40
CA GLY A 208 -7.09 -17.02 3.95
C GLY A 208 -7.28 -15.59 3.41
N VAL A 209 -6.59 -14.62 4.01
CA VAL A 209 -6.53 -13.22 3.57
C VAL A 209 -5.26 -13.03 2.74
N GLY A 210 -5.37 -12.57 1.50
CA GLY A 210 -4.23 -12.24 0.65
C GLY A 210 -3.56 -10.96 1.10
N THR A 211 -2.24 -10.88 1.05
CA THR A 211 -1.54 -9.66 1.42
C THR A 211 -1.00 -8.92 0.20
N MET A 212 -1.28 -7.63 0.14
CA MET A 212 -0.68 -6.68 -0.76
C MET A 212 0.27 -5.81 0.06
N THR A 213 1.52 -5.64 -0.37
CA THR A 213 2.43 -4.84 0.43
C THR A 213 2.79 -3.53 -0.23
N TYR A 214 2.66 -2.43 0.51
CA TYR A 214 3.05 -1.11 0.02
C TYR A 214 4.43 -0.70 0.54
N ALA A 215 5.02 0.28 -0.18
CA ALA A 215 6.33 0.86 0.10
C ALA A 215 7.50 -0.15 0.11
N PRO A 216 7.60 -1.09 -0.86
CA PRO A 216 8.71 -2.05 -0.90
C PRO A 216 10.08 -1.36 -1.01
N LEU A 217 10.14 -0.14 -1.55
CA LEU A 217 11.34 0.69 -1.60
C LEU A 217 11.44 1.73 -0.47
N ALA A 218 10.63 1.60 0.60
CA ALA A 218 10.67 2.47 1.79
C ALA A 218 10.70 3.97 1.44
N GLY A 219 9.80 4.43 0.55
CA GLY A 219 9.76 5.84 0.15
C GLY A 219 10.98 6.33 -0.65
N GLY A 220 11.76 5.41 -1.20
CA GLY A 220 12.95 5.66 -1.99
C GLY A 220 14.25 5.48 -1.22
N TRP A 221 14.23 5.11 0.05
CA TRP A 221 15.44 4.77 0.82
C TRP A 221 16.21 3.61 0.17
N LEU A 222 15.51 2.59 -0.26
CA LEU A 222 16.08 1.39 -0.86
C LEU A 222 16.40 1.54 -2.38
N THR A 223 16.53 2.78 -2.85
CA THR A 223 17.11 3.09 -4.16
C THR A 223 18.53 3.63 -4.06
N GLY A 224 19.07 3.78 -2.84
CA GLY A 224 20.41 4.31 -2.60
C GLY A 224 20.59 5.81 -2.85
N LYS A 225 19.51 6.54 -3.16
CA LYS A 225 19.60 7.97 -3.51
C LYS A 225 19.69 8.92 -2.31
N TYR A 226 19.35 8.46 -1.10
CA TYR A 226 19.48 9.24 0.12
C TYR A 226 20.78 8.84 0.80
N ARG A 227 21.75 9.74 0.79
CA ARG A 227 23.07 9.50 1.37
C ARG A 227 23.32 10.42 2.55
N ARG A 228 24.11 9.93 3.51
CA ARG A 228 24.56 10.72 4.65
C ARG A 228 25.38 11.90 4.13
N ASP A 229 25.21 13.04 4.78
CA ASP A 229 25.95 14.27 4.48
C ASP A 229 25.76 14.85 3.07
N GLU A 230 24.84 14.30 2.29
CA GLU A 230 24.45 14.85 1.01
C GLU A 230 23.07 15.54 1.08
N PRO A 231 22.83 16.61 0.33
CA PRO A 231 21.52 17.22 0.26
C PRO A 231 20.49 16.25 -0.31
N LEU A 232 19.26 16.30 0.21
CA LEU A 232 18.18 15.47 -0.29
C LEU A 232 17.93 15.76 -1.78
N PRO A 233 17.82 14.74 -2.65
CA PRO A 233 17.65 14.93 -4.08
C PRO A 233 16.38 15.74 -4.40
N ALA A 234 16.52 16.73 -5.30
CA ALA A 234 15.39 17.49 -5.81
C ALA A 234 14.36 16.55 -6.44
N ASN A 235 13.08 16.91 -6.37
CA ASN A 235 11.95 16.11 -6.90
C ASN A 235 11.81 14.68 -6.29
N SER A 236 12.44 14.42 -5.13
CA SER A 236 12.27 13.19 -4.38
C SER A 236 11.03 13.26 -3.46
N ARG A 237 10.64 12.11 -2.88
CA ARG A 237 9.58 12.09 -1.85
C ARG A 237 9.99 12.90 -0.61
N ALA A 238 11.28 12.94 -0.29
CA ALA A 238 11.83 13.66 0.85
C ALA A 238 11.68 15.19 0.72
N THR A 239 11.83 15.73 -0.49
CA THR A 239 11.67 17.17 -0.77
C THR A 239 10.26 17.56 -1.19
N GLY A 240 9.40 16.58 -1.45
CA GLY A 240 7.99 16.75 -1.78
C GLY A 240 7.08 16.90 -0.55
N ARG A 241 5.78 16.84 -0.79
CA ARG A 241 4.74 16.94 0.26
C ARG A 241 4.92 15.91 1.40
N LEU A 242 5.34 14.69 1.06
CA LEU A 242 5.56 13.62 2.04
C LEU A 242 6.80 13.85 2.92
N GLY A 243 7.73 14.70 2.51
CA GLY A 243 8.90 15.08 3.31
C GLY A 243 8.54 15.71 4.65
N ARG A 244 7.38 16.38 4.73
CA ARG A 244 6.86 17.00 5.97
C ARG A 244 6.53 15.99 7.07
N MET A 245 6.46 14.70 6.77
CA MET A 245 6.18 13.64 7.74
C MET A 245 7.36 13.33 8.66
N GLY A 246 8.52 13.94 8.42
CA GLY A 246 9.72 13.82 9.26
C GLY A 246 10.45 12.46 9.15
N VAL A 247 10.02 11.57 8.26
CA VAL A 247 10.70 10.27 8.04
C VAL A 247 12.01 10.38 7.27
N TRP A 248 12.38 11.58 6.86
CA TRP A 248 13.68 11.94 6.26
C TRP A 248 14.45 12.99 7.09
N ASN A 249 13.97 13.37 8.28
CA ASN A 249 14.69 14.32 9.13
C ASN A 249 15.92 13.65 9.75
N ALA A 250 17.11 14.06 9.30
CA ALA A 250 18.39 13.49 9.72
C ALA A 250 18.71 13.69 11.21
N GLU A 251 18.03 14.61 11.91
CA GLU A 251 18.19 14.78 13.36
C GLU A 251 17.59 13.64 14.19
N ARG A 252 16.71 12.82 13.58
CA ARG A 252 16.06 11.71 14.26
C ARG A 252 16.98 10.49 14.31
N PRO A 253 17.16 9.86 15.49
CA PRO A 253 17.99 8.65 15.63
C PRO A 253 17.55 7.50 14.69
N GLU A 254 16.25 7.35 14.45
CA GLU A 254 15.73 6.32 13.55
C GLU A 254 16.16 6.57 12.10
N VAL A 255 16.27 7.84 11.69
CA VAL A 255 16.75 8.21 10.35
C VAL A 255 18.25 7.98 10.23
N GLN A 256 19.03 8.27 11.27
CA GLN A 256 20.46 7.92 11.31
C GLN A 256 20.65 6.41 11.18
N ARG A 257 19.86 5.62 11.90
CA ARG A 257 19.89 4.15 11.79
C ARG A 257 19.48 3.66 10.38
N LYS A 258 18.57 4.37 9.68
CA LYS A 258 18.27 4.03 8.27
C LYS A 258 19.48 4.18 7.38
N TYR A 259 20.28 5.26 7.54
CA TYR A 259 21.52 5.41 6.77
C TYR A 259 22.45 4.22 7.01
N ASP A 260 22.72 3.86 8.28
CA ASP A 260 23.60 2.74 8.61
C ASP A 260 23.14 1.42 7.99
N VAL A 261 21.82 1.15 8.02
CA VAL A 261 21.24 -0.07 7.47
C VAL A 261 21.25 -0.06 5.94
N VAL A 262 20.92 1.07 5.31
CA VAL A 262 20.91 1.20 3.85
C VAL A 262 22.31 1.08 3.28
N GLU A 263 23.34 1.62 3.95
CA GLU A 263 24.74 1.46 3.56
C GLU A 263 25.16 -0.02 3.58
N GLN A 264 24.82 -0.76 4.65
CA GLN A 264 25.11 -2.21 4.75
C GLN A 264 24.35 -3.03 3.68
N LEU A 265 23.08 -2.72 3.44
CA LEU A 265 22.27 -3.39 2.41
C LEU A 265 22.78 -3.08 1.00
N SER A 266 23.27 -1.84 0.76
CA SER A 266 23.87 -1.46 -0.52
C SER A 266 25.16 -2.24 -0.79
N ALA A 267 26.05 -2.34 0.21
CA ALA A 267 27.25 -3.14 0.11
C ALA A 267 26.95 -4.62 -0.17
N LEU A 268 25.96 -5.19 0.52
CA LEU A 268 25.52 -6.57 0.28
C LEU A 268 24.96 -6.75 -1.16
N ALA A 269 24.17 -5.78 -1.66
CA ALA A 269 23.64 -5.84 -3.00
C ALA A 269 24.74 -5.80 -4.06
N ASP A 270 25.72 -4.89 -3.89
CA ASP A 270 26.87 -4.74 -4.80
C ASP A 270 27.73 -6.03 -4.80
N GLU A 271 28.03 -6.62 -3.63
CA GLU A 271 28.76 -7.88 -3.53
C GLU A 271 28.03 -9.05 -4.19
N ALA A 272 26.68 -9.07 -4.11
CA ALA A 272 25.85 -10.11 -4.71
C ALA A 272 25.52 -9.85 -6.20
N GLY A 273 25.98 -8.72 -6.76
CA GLY A 273 25.78 -8.38 -8.17
C GLY A 273 24.37 -7.83 -8.49
N TYR A 274 23.67 -7.27 -7.51
CA TYR A 274 22.36 -6.67 -7.66
C TYR A 274 22.38 -5.15 -7.44
N SER A 275 21.43 -4.44 -8.04
CA SER A 275 21.10 -3.12 -7.52
C SER A 275 20.34 -3.25 -6.19
N LEU A 276 20.52 -2.27 -5.27
CA LEU A 276 19.76 -2.24 -4.02
C LEU A 276 18.24 -2.24 -4.27
N THR A 277 17.78 -1.54 -5.32
CA THR A 277 16.38 -1.51 -5.74
C THR A 277 15.86 -2.90 -6.10
N HIS A 278 16.59 -3.63 -6.92
CA HIS A 278 16.17 -4.97 -7.36
C HIS A 278 16.20 -5.97 -6.21
N MET A 279 17.23 -5.93 -5.35
CA MET A 279 17.31 -6.77 -4.16
C MET A 279 16.13 -6.50 -3.22
N ALA A 280 15.77 -5.24 -2.99
CA ALA A 280 14.66 -4.87 -2.12
C ALA A 280 13.29 -5.30 -2.67
N LEU A 281 13.07 -5.17 -3.99
CA LEU A 281 11.84 -5.63 -4.62
C LEU A 281 11.71 -7.15 -4.60
N ALA A 282 12.80 -7.87 -4.92
CA ALA A 282 12.82 -9.33 -4.88
C ALA A 282 12.57 -9.84 -3.47
N PHE A 283 13.27 -9.30 -2.45
CA PHE A 283 13.03 -9.65 -1.04
C PHE A 283 11.57 -9.52 -0.64
N ALA A 284 10.95 -8.40 -0.96
CA ALA A 284 9.56 -8.17 -0.59
C ALA A 284 8.59 -9.10 -1.33
N ALA A 285 8.88 -9.42 -2.60
CA ALA A 285 8.04 -10.28 -3.43
C ALA A 285 8.17 -11.77 -3.09
N GLU A 286 9.30 -12.21 -2.54
CA GLU A 286 9.57 -13.63 -2.25
C GLU A 286 8.94 -14.11 -0.95
N HIS A 287 8.53 -13.21 -0.05
CA HIS A 287 7.92 -13.65 1.20
C HIS A 287 6.65 -14.47 0.97
N PRO A 288 6.53 -15.70 1.52
CA PRO A 288 5.44 -16.62 1.20
C PRO A 288 4.04 -16.14 1.59
N ALA A 289 3.93 -15.17 2.50
CA ALA A 289 2.66 -14.55 2.84
C ALA A 289 2.22 -13.48 1.84
N VAL A 290 3.12 -12.98 0.96
CA VAL A 290 2.85 -11.86 0.07
C VAL A 290 2.22 -12.32 -1.24
N SER A 291 0.98 -11.91 -1.50
CA SER A 291 0.32 -12.13 -2.79
C SER A 291 0.87 -11.18 -3.87
N ALA A 292 1.06 -9.89 -3.52
CA ALA A 292 1.60 -8.90 -4.44
C ALA A 292 2.35 -7.77 -3.70
N ILE A 293 3.42 -7.26 -4.32
CA ILE A 293 4.06 -6.00 -3.90
C ILE A 293 3.54 -4.85 -4.77
N ILE A 294 3.27 -3.70 -4.17
CA ILE A 294 2.80 -2.51 -4.88
C ILE A 294 4.01 -1.66 -5.25
N ILE A 295 4.35 -1.65 -6.53
CA ILE A 295 5.35 -0.76 -7.11
C ILE A 295 4.68 0.56 -7.50
N GLY A 296 5.31 1.69 -7.20
CA GLY A 296 4.74 3.02 -7.45
C GLY A 296 5.67 3.87 -8.33
N PRO A 297 5.83 3.54 -9.61
CA PRO A 297 6.67 4.31 -10.51
C PRO A 297 6.06 5.70 -10.77
N LYS A 298 6.91 6.72 -10.82
CA LYS A 298 6.55 8.07 -11.23
C LYS A 298 6.79 8.29 -12.72
N THR A 299 7.73 7.55 -13.31
CA THR A 299 8.13 7.64 -14.72
C THR A 299 8.15 6.27 -15.38
N LEU A 300 8.08 6.23 -16.70
CA LEU A 300 8.18 4.98 -17.46
C LEU A 300 9.49 4.25 -17.17
N ALA A 301 10.63 4.97 -17.14
CA ALA A 301 11.93 4.41 -16.82
C ALA A 301 11.96 3.73 -15.43
N GLN A 302 11.26 4.29 -14.42
CA GLN A 302 11.15 3.64 -13.12
C GLN A 302 10.29 2.36 -13.16
N LEU A 303 9.26 2.31 -14.01
CA LEU A 303 8.50 1.09 -14.21
C LEU A 303 9.37 0.00 -14.83
N GLU A 304 10.10 0.33 -15.90
CA GLU A 304 10.98 -0.60 -16.62
C GLU A 304 12.07 -1.16 -15.70
N ASP A 305 12.71 -0.31 -14.90
CA ASP A 305 13.69 -0.73 -13.88
C ASP A 305 13.05 -1.67 -12.83
N ASN A 306 11.88 -1.32 -12.30
CA ASN A 306 11.18 -2.18 -11.34
C ASN A 306 10.77 -3.53 -11.94
N LEU A 307 10.34 -3.57 -13.20
CA LEU A 307 9.96 -4.79 -13.90
C LEU A 307 11.13 -5.76 -14.08
N ALA A 308 12.35 -5.25 -14.23
CA ALA A 308 13.55 -6.07 -14.33
C ALA A 308 13.77 -6.94 -13.05
N ALA A 309 13.29 -6.50 -11.90
CA ALA A 309 13.35 -7.27 -10.66
C ALA A 309 12.32 -8.41 -10.58
N SER A 310 11.30 -8.44 -11.44
CA SER A 310 10.16 -9.35 -11.30
C SER A 310 10.49 -10.84 -11.45
N ALA A 311 11.58 -11.17 -12.13
CA ALA A 311 12.05 -12.54 -12.30
C ALA A 311 13.20 -12.90 -11.35
N LEU A 312 13.69 -11.93 -10.58
CA LEU A 312 14.83 -12.14 -9.68
C LEU A 312 14.43 -13.04 -8.50
N ARG A 313 15.33 -13.96 -8.15
CA ARG A 313 15.26 -14.78 -6.93
C ARG A 313 16.56 -14.58 -6.16
N LEU A 314 16.44 -14.32 -4.87
CA LEU A 314 17.60 -14.14 -4.02
C LEU A 314 18.10 -15.48 -3.50
N PRO A 315 19.42 -15.77 -3.60
CA PRO A 315 20.00 -16.95 -2.97
C PRO A 315 19.82 -16.92 -1.44
N THR A 316 19.75 -18.11 -0.83
CA THR A 316 19.57 -18.24 0.63
C THR A 316 20.64 -17.50 1.41
N GLU A 317 21.89 -17.51 0.93
CA GLU A 317 23.03 -16.83 1.57
C GLU A 317 22.83 -15.30 1.59
N VAL A 318 22.19 -14.74 0.57
CA VAL A 318 21.84 -13.31 0.53
C VAL A 318 20.71 -13.03 1.51
N LEU A 319 19.69 -13.89 1.58
CA LEU A 319 18.58 -13.76 2.52
C LEU A 319 19.06 -13.86 3.98
N ASP A 320 19.96 -14.78 4.29
CA ASP A 320 20.55 -14.94 5.63
C ASP A 320 21.36 -13.69 6.04
N ARG A 321 22.11 -13.09 5.10
CA ARG A 321 22.82 -11.83 5.33
C ARG A 321 21.88 -10.66 5.52
N ILE A 322 20.78 -10.59 4.78
CA ILE A 322 19.72 -9.60 4.99
C ILE A 322 19.15 -9.75 6.41
N ASP A 323 18.87 -10.96 6.86
CA ASP A 323 18.35 -11.23 8.20
C ASP A 323 19.33 -10.84 9.31
N ALA A 324 20.62 -10.95 9.06
CA ALA A 324 21.66 -10.48 9.99
C ALA A 324 21.72 -8.94 10.09
N ILE A 325 21.52 -8.21 8.98
CA ILE A 325 21.50 -6.74 8.94
C ILE A 325 20.18 -6.21 9.50
N VAL A 326 19.05 -6.78 9.09
CA VAL A 326 17.71 -6.40 9.54
C VAL A 326 16.95 -7.64 10.00
N PRO A 327 17.01 -7.97 11.28
CA PRO A 327 16.35 -9.17 11.82
C PRO A 327 14.85 -9.19 11.53
N PRO A 328 14.27 -10.39 11.32
CA PRO A 328 12.84 -10.57 11.12
C PRO A 328 12.01 -9.83 12.18
N GLY A 329 10.89 -9.24 11.76
CA GLY A 329 10.01 -8.46 12.64
C GLY A 329 10.47 -7.04 12.96
N THR A 330 11.66 -6.63 12.54
CA THR A 330 12.23 -5.29 12.83
C THR A 330 11.47 -4.18 12.08
N ARG A 331 11.31 -3.04 12.75
CA ARG A 331 10.93 -1.75 12.15
C ARG A 331 12.00 -0.74 12.48
N ILE A 332 12.72 -0.26 11.48
CA ILE A 332 13.79 0.74 11.69
C ILE A 332 13.19 2.08 12.13
N ASP A 333 12.10 2.50 11.48
CA ASP A 333 11.38 3.71 11.86
C ASP A 333 9.87 3.41 11.98
N PRO A 334 9.33 3.36 13.21
CA PRO A 334 7.91 3.11 13.43
C PRO A 334 6.97 4.11 12.74
N LYS A 335 7.42 5.35 12.49
CA LYS A 335 6.61 6.38 11.80
C LYS A 335 6.34 6.06 10.34
N GLU A 336 7.09 5.15 9.70
CA GLU A 336 6.85 4.76 8.32
C GLU A 336 5.51 4.06 8.10
N SER A 337 4.96 3.40 9.11
CA SER A 337 3.67 2.75 9.01
C SER A 337 2.52 3.73 8.79
N MET A 338 2.71 5.00 9.17
CA MET A 338 1.69 6.05 9.08
C MET A 338 0.33 5.65 9.69
N ILE A 339 0.35 4.74 10.64
CA ILE A 339 -0.84 4.28 11.38
C ILE A 339 -0.85 5.05 12.70
N PRO A 340 -1.76 5.99 12.90
CA PRO A 340 -1.94 6.58 14.21
C PRO A 340 -2.45 5.49 15.16
N ILE A 341 -1.74 5.30 16.25
CA ILE A 341 -2.18 4.43 17.34
C ILE A 341 -2.46 5.35 18.52
N PRO A 342 -3.73 5.73 18.76
CA PRO A 342 -4.09 6.77 19.70
C PRO A 342 -3.46 6.58 21.09
N TRP A 343 -3.47 5.36 21.62
CA TRP A 343 -2.87 5.09 22.93
C TRP A 343 -1.35 5.07 22.96
N LEU A 344 -0.65 5.07 21.79
CA LEU A 344 0.79 5.28 21.74
C LEU A 344 1.14 6.76 21.57
N GLU A 345 0.30 7.53 20.90
CA GLU A 345 0.52 8.93 20.58
C GLU A 345 0.03 9.85 21.70
N ASP A 346 -1.11 9.52 22.32
CA ASP A 346 -1.67 10.30 23.43
C ASP A 346 -1.12 9.81 24.78
N PRO A 347 -0.28 10.61 25.45
CA PRO A 347 0.22 10.28 26.80
C PRO A 347 -0.88 10.07 27.82
N GLY A 348 -2.07 10.69 27.66
CA GLY A 348 -3.20 10.52 28.55
C GLY A 348 -3.84 9.14 28.48
N GLN A 349 -3.68 8.43 27.38
CA GLN A 349 -4.18 7.07 27.18
C GLN A 349 -3.18 5.99 27.59
N ARG A 350 -1.98 6.38 28.00
CA ARG A 350 -0.96 5.49 28.55
C ARG A 350 -1.04 5.41 30.08
N ARG A 351 0.05 5.12 30.73
CA ARG A 351 0.15 4.90 32.20
C ARG A 351 0.26 6.19 33.02
N ARG A 352 -0.48 7.25 32.67
CA ARG A 352 -0.47 8.51 33.42
C ARG A 352 -1.83 8.73 34.07
N PRO A 353 -1.89 9.25 35.30
CA PRO A 353 -3.16 9.66 35.89
C PRO A 353 -3.79 10.73 34.99
N ARG A 354 -5.11 10.65 34.87
CA ARG A 354 -5.94 11.62 34.12
C ARG A 354 -6.01 12.93 34.87
#